data_773fcd35fd49366fe31601fc3724e907
#
_entry.id   773fcd35fd49366fe31601fc3724e907
#
_cell.length_a   1.000
_cell.length_b   1.000
_cell.length_c   1.000
_cell.angle_alpha   90.00
_cell.angle_beta   90.00
_cell.angle_gamma   90.00
#
_symmetry.space_group_name_H-M   'P 1'
#
loop_
_entity.id
_entity.type
_entity.pdbx_description
1 polymer ?
#
loop_
_entity_poly.entity_id
_entity_poly.type
_entity_poly.pdbx_seq_one_letter_code
_entity_poly.pdbx_strand_id
1 'polypeptide(L)'
;MPGPARAGLFIYAVDPDRIAAFYEAVAGMSRLHQTPELIVLESADIQLLVHRVPAPIAAEITLTSPPRKRENTALKFFFTVPSLEGARDTASALGGEVFSENWRGPGFIVCNAMDPEGNVFQVREPA
;
A
#
# COMPACT_ATOMS: atom_id res chain seq x y z
N MET A 1 -14.40 7.60 22.10
CA MET A 1 -13.61 6.61 21.38
C MET A 1 -14.43 6.01 20.27
N PRO A 2 -13.97 6.10 19.04
CA PRO A 2 -14.60 5.34 17.98
C PRO A 2 -14.45 3.85 18.27
N GLY A 3 -15.44 3.07 17.89
CA GLY A 3 -15.34 1.62 17.97
C GLY A 3 -14.30 1.05 17.01
N PRO A 4 -14.27 -0.27 16.83
CA PRO A 4 -13.34 -0.88 15.88
C PRO A 4 -13.65 -0.42 14.46
N ALA A 5 -12.63 -0.42 13.61
CA ALA A 5 -12.82 -0.10 12.20
C ALA A 5 -13.83 -1.03 11.55
N ARG A 6 -14.60 -0.50 10.61
CA ARG A 6 -15.62 -1.29 9.92
C ARG A 6 -15.05 -2.20 8.85
N ALA A 7 -13.87 -1.87 8.36
CA ALA A 7 -13.19 -2.66 7.34
C ALA A 7 -11.69 -2.47 7.49
N GLY A 8 -10.93 -3.48 7.16
CA GLY A 8 -9.48 -3.43 7.24
C GLY A 8 -8.82 -4.41 6.30
N LEU A 9 -7.54 -4.21 6.11
CA LEU A 9 -6.70 -5.04 5.30
C LEU A 9 -5.38 -5.28 6.05
N PHE A 10 -4.88 -6.51 5.99
CA PHE A 10 -3.55 -6.83 6.51
C PHE A 10 -2.56 -6.90 5.36
N ILE A 11 -1.39 -6.29 5.57
CA ILE A 11 -0.21 -6.50 4.73
C ILE A 11 0.89 -7.03 5.64
N TYR A 12 1.45 -8.17 5.30
CA TYR A 12 2.61 -8.71 5.99
C TYR A 12 3.86 -8.19 5.33
N ALA A 13 4.73 -7.55 6.11
CA ALA A 13 5.88 -6.82 5.59
C ALA A 13 7.19 -7.27 6.27
N VAL A 14 8.25 -7.34 5.49
CA VAL A 14 9.60 -7.54 6.02
C VAL A 14 10.06 -6.27 6.73
N ASP A 15 9.74 -5.11 6.14
CA ASP A 15 10.02 -3.80 6.72
C ASP A 15 8.71 -3.01 6.90
N PRO A 16 8.01 -3.22 8.03
CA PRO A 16 6.71 -2.57 8.26
C PRO A 16 6.77 -1.04 8.23
N ASP A 17 7.83 -0.45 8.75
CA ASP A 17 7.94 1.00 8.81
C ASP A 17 8.03 1.61 7.41
N ARG A 18 8.79 0.99 6.52
CA ARG A 18 8.91 1.42 5.13
C ARG A 18 7.59 1.29 4.38
N ILE A 19 6.89 0.18 4.57
CA ILE A 19 5.57 -0.06 3.96
C ILE A 19 4.55 0.93 4.50
N ALA A 20 4.52 1.16 5.81
CA ALA A 20 3.62 2.13 6.42
C ALA A 20 3.87 3.55 5.89
N ALA A 21 5.13 3.98 5.83
CA ALA A 21 5.48 5.29 5.30
C ALA A 21 5.03 5.46 3.85
N PHE A 22 5.13 4.42 3.04
CA PHE A 22 4.67 4.43 1.66
C PHE A 22 3.16 4.70 1.58
N TYR A 23 2.35 3.95 2.31
CA TYR A 23 0.88 4.12 2.25
C TYR A 23 0.40 5.39 2.96
N GLU A 24 1.10 5.87 3.98
CA GLU A 24 0.82 7.19 4.56
C GLU A 24 0.92 8.26 3.48
N ALA A 25 1.97 8.23 2.67
CA ALA A 25 2.23 9.25 1.67
C ALA A 25 1.38 9.06 0.40
N VAL A 26 1.29 7.84 -0.14
CA VAL A 26 0.61 7.57 -1.42
C VAL A 26 -0.91 7.58 -1.25
N ALA A 27 -1.42 6.98 -0.19
CA ALA A 27 -2.86 6.83 0.03
C ALA A 27 -3.43 7.88 1.00
N GLY A 28 -2.59 8.76 1.54
CA GLY A 28 -3.04 9.80 2.47
C GLY A 28 -3.56 9.25 3.79
N MET A 29 -2.99 8.16 4.27
CA MET A 29 -3.41 7.55 5.53
C MET A 29 -2.67 8.16 6.72
N SER A 30 -3.25 8.05 7.89
CA SER A 30 -2.67 8.53 9.15
C SER A 30 -2.25 7.36 10.02
N ARG A 31 -1.10 7.48 10.67
CA ARG A 31 -0.60 6.44 11.57
C ARG A 31 -1.32 6.55 12.91
N LEU A 32 -2.11 5.52 13.25
CA LEU A 32 -2.92 5.47 14.46
C LEU A 32 -2.18 4.81 15.63
N HIS A 33 -1.40 3.78 15.33
CA HIS A 33 -0.74 2.95 16.34
C HIS A 33 0.54 2.35 15.77
N GLN A 34 1.53 2.18 16.63
CA GLN A 34 2.81 1.61 16.20
C GLN A 34 3.46 0.83 17.33
N THR A 35 3.81 -0.42 17.03
CA THR A 35 4.68 -1.26 17.85
C THR A 35 5.75 -1.85 16.92
N PRO A 36 6.79 -2.52 17.45
CA PRO A 36 7.77 -3.19 16.58
C PRO A 36 7.15 -4.23 15.65
N GLU A 37 5.99 -4.79 16.04
CA GLU A 37 5.35 -5.89 15.29
C GLU A 37 4.21 -5.43 14.39
N LEU A 38 3.60 -4.27 14.68
CA LEU A 38 2.38 -3.85 14.02
C LEU A 38 2.31 -2.34 13.90
N ILE A 39 2.00 -1.86 12.70
CA ILE A 39 1.67 -0.46 12.46
C ILE A 39 0.26 -0.42 11.91
N VAL A 40 -0.59 0.40 12.52
CA VAL A 40 -1.97 0.59 12.07
C VAL A 40 -2.09 1.96 11.43
N LEU A 41 -2.50 1.96 10.16
CA LEU A 41 -2.82 3.17 9.41
C LEU A 41 -4.32 3.26 9.25
N GLU A 42 -4.86 4.46 9.19
CA GLU A 42 -6.29 4.65 8.95
C GLU A 42 -6.57 5.77 7.97
N SER A 43 -7.68 5.61 7.26
CA SER A 43 -8.37 6.64 6.52
C SER A 43 -9.82 6.66 6.98
N ALA A 44 -10.66 7.52 6.37
CA ALA A 44 -12.09 7.58 6.70
C ALA A 44 -12.81 6.25 6.49
N ASP A 45 -12.33 5.42 5.57
CA ASP A 45 -13.06 4.25 5.08
C ASP A 45 -12.49 2.91 5.51
N ILE A 46 -11.19 2.83 5.77
CA ILE A 46 -10.52 1.55 5.98
C ILE A 46 -9.29 1.71 6.88
N GLN A 47 -8.99 0.67 7.64
CA GLN A 47 -7.70 0.53 8.31
C GLN A 47 -6.79 -0.39 7.52
N LEU A 48 -5.50 -0.05 7.48
CA LEU A 48 -4.45 -0.88 6.94
C LEU A 48 -3.55 -1.29 8.09
N LEU A 49 -3.46 -2.59 8.33
CA LEU A 49 -2.61 -3.15 9.38
C LEU A 49 -1.36 -3.71 8.72
N VAL A 50 -0.22 -3.10 9.00
CA VAL A 50 1.08 -3.54 8.46
C VAL A 50 1.76 -4.35 9.55
N HIS A 51 1.74 -5.67 9.39
CA HIS A 51 2.24 -6.60 10.38
C HIS A 51 3.60 -7.15 9.97
N ARG A 52 4.54 -7.18 10.91
CA ARG A 52 5.87 -7.72 10.64
C ARG A 52 5.78 -9.21 10.36
N VAL A 53 6.46 -9.64 9.30
CA VAL A 53 6.66 -11.07 9.05
C VAL A 53 7.59 -11.61 10.13
N PRO A 54 7.27 -12.75 10.78
CA PRO A 54 8.17 -13.35 11.77
C PRO A 54 9.56 -13.60 11.21
N ALA A 55 10.60 -13.35 12.02
CA ALA A 55 11.99 -13.39 11.57
C ALA A 55 12.40 -14.67 10.82
N PRO A 56 12.00 -15.89 11.27
CA PRO A 56 12.33 -17.10 10.51
C PRO A 56 11.73 -17.14 9.10
N ILE A 57 10.52 -16.58 8.93
CA ILE A 57 9.86 -16.51 7.62
C ILE A 57 10.48 -15.40 6.79
N ALA A 58 10.76 -14.25 7.41
CA ALA A 58 11.38 -13.11 6.73
C ALA A 58 12.75 -13.48 6.14
N ALA A 59 13.51 -14.36 6.80
CA ALA A 59 14.80 -14.82 6.33
C ALA A 59 14.73 -15.58 5.01
N GLU A 60 13.57 -16.12 4.66
CA GLU A 60 13.34 -16.85 3.40
C GLU A 60 12.81 -15.95 2.29
N ILE A 61 12.48 -14.69 2.61
CA ILE A 61 11.94 -13.73 1.64
C ILE A 61 13.09 -12.91 1.07
N THR A 62 13.21 -12.92 -0.25
CA THR A 62 14.20 -12.09 -0.95
C THR A 62 13.50 -10.84 -1.49
N LEU A 63 13.93 -9.68 -1.01
CA LEU A 63 13.49 -8.40 -1.53
C LEU A 63 14.58 -7.81 -2.41
N THR A 64 14.17 -7.11 -3.46
CA THR A 64 15.07 -6.46 -4.41
C THR A 64 14.79 -4.96 -4.45
N SER A 65 15.74 -4.18 -4.95
CA SER A 65 15.58 -2.75 -5.21
C SER A 65 16.02 -2.45 -6.65
N PRO A 66 15.07 -2.10 -7.56
CA PRO A 66 13.63 -1.95 -7.32
C PRO A 66 12.95 -3.27 -6.97
N PRO A 67 11.76 -3.21 -6.33
CA PRO A 67 11.07 -4.43 -5.90
C PRO A 67 10.57 -5.24 -7.09
N ARG A 68 10.57 -6.55 -6.92
CA ARG A 68 9.97 -7.46 -7.89
C ARG A 68 8.47 -7.50 -7.65
N LYS A 69 7.70 -7.29 -8.71
CA LYS A 69 6.24 -7.33 -8.66
C LYS A 69 5.74 -8.72 -8.30
N ARG A 70 4.89 -8.81 -7.26
CA ARG A 70 4.23 -10.06 -6.87
C ARG A 70 2.94 -10.19 -7.67
N GLU A 71 2.98 -10.97 -8.74
CA GLU A 71 1.87 -11.07 -9.68
C GLU A 71 0.91 -12.20 -9.37
N ASN A 72 1.39 -13.25 -8.72
CA ASN A 72 0.59 -14.44 -8.46
C ASN A 72 -0.08 -14.36 -7.09
N THR A 73 -0.98 -13.39 -6.94
CA THR A 73 -1.74 -13.18 -5.71
C THR A 73 -3.24 -13.20 -6.02
N ALA A 74 -4.02 -13.68 -5.05
CA ALA A 74 -5.47 -13.79 -5.19
C ALA A 74 -6.19 -12.48 -4.92
N LEU A 75 -5.57 -11.57 -4.16
CA LEU A 75 -6.22 -10.34 -3.68
C LEU A 75 -5.54 -9.12 -4.28
N LYS A 76 -6.36 -8.10 -4.54
CA LYS A 76 -5.89 -6.77 -4.96
C LYS A 76 -6.81 -5.74 -4.31
N PHE A 77 -6.22 -4.72 -3.73
CA PHE A 77 -6.95 -3.62 -3.12
C PHE A 77 -6.70 -2.34 -3.91
N PHE A 78 -7.45 -1.30 -3.60
CA PHE A 78 -7.26 0.00 -4.25
C PHE A 78 -7.46 1.14 -3.28
N PHE A 79 -6.88 2.30 -3.64
CA PHE A 79 -7.12 3.56 -2.97
C PHE A 79 -7.49 4.62 -4.00
N THR A 80 -8.44 5.48 -3.67
CA THR A 80 -8.73 6.67 -4.47
C THR A 80 -7.85 7.81 -3.95
N VAL A 81 -7.14 8.45 -4.86
CA VAL A 81 -6.21 9.55 -4.58
C VAL A 81 -6.62 10.78 -5.38
N PRO A 82 -6.19 11.98 -4.97
CA PRO A 82 -6.52 13.20 -5.71
C PRO A 82 -5.93 13.26 -7.11
N SER A 83 -4.75 12.66 -7.32
CA SER A 83 -4.01 12.76 -8.57
C SER A 83 -3.16 11.51 -8.80
N LEU A 84 -3.32 10.87 -9.95
CA LEU A 84 -2.47 9.74 -10.35
C LEU A 84 -1.02 10.19 -10.56
N GLU A 85 -0.83 11.38 -11.14
CA GLU A 85 0.52 11.93 -11.34
C GLU A 85 1.21 12.16 -10.00
N GLY A 86 0.52 12.77 -9.05
CA GLY A 86 1.04 12.98 -7.70
C GLY A 86 1.36 11.67 -7.00
N ALA A 87 0.48 10.67 -7.11
CA ALA A 87 0.71 9.35 -6.54
C ALA A 87 1.92 8.66 -7.17
N ARG A 88 2.09 8.82 -8.49
CA ARG A 88 3.23 8.24 -9.21
C ARG A 88 4.55 8.83 -8.71
N ASP A 89 4.62 10.13 -8.59
CA ASP A 89 5.82 10.82 -8.10
C ASP A 89 6.16 10.40 -6.66
N THR A 90 5.15 10.37 -5.81
CA THR A 90 5.32 9.97 -4.40
C THR A 90 5.75 8.51 -4.28
N ALA A 91 5.11 7.62 -5.03
CA ALA A 91 5.45 6.19 -5.01
C ALA A 91 6.90 5.95 -5.44
N SER A 92 7.33 6.60 -6.53
CA SER A 92 8.70 6.49 -7.02
C SER A 92 9.71 6.97 -5.99
N ALA A 93 9.42 8.08 -5.33
CA ALA A 93 10.31 8.64 -4.31
C ALA A 93 10.48 7.72 -3.10
N LEU A 94 9.50 6.88 -2.82
CA LEU A 94 9.49 6.01 -1.65
C LEU A 94 9.76 4.53 -1.97
N GLY A 95 10.21 4.23 -3.19
CA GLY A 95 10.67 2.91 -3.56
C GLY A 95 9.61 1.97 -4.12
N GLY A 96 8.42 2.48 -4.40
CA GLY A 96 7.38 1.78 -5.13
C GLY A 96 7.22 2.33 -6.54
N GLU A 97 6.08 2.05 -7.16
CA GLU A 97 5.83 2.51 -8.52
C GLU A 97 4.33 2.54 -8.82
N VAL A 98 3.87 3.56 -9.55
CA VAL A 98 2.57 3.56 -10.22
C VAL A 98 2.83 3.36 -11.71
N PHE A 99 2.31 2.27 -12.28
CA PHE A 99 2.61 1.93 -13.68
C PHE A 99 1.92 2.88 -14.65
N SER A 100 2.49 3.02 -15.85
CA SER A 100 2.04 4.02 -16.82
C SER A 100 0.70 3.67 -17.47
N GLU A 101 0.38 2.39 -17.62
CA GLU A 101 -0.86 1.97 -18.26
C GLU A 101 -2.05 2.34 -17.38
N ASN A 102 -3.10 2.88 -18.01
CA ASN A 102 -4.30 3.27 -17.29
C ASN A 102 -5.56 2.77 -17.98
N TRP A 103 -6.62 2.70 -17.20
CA TRP A 103 -7.95 2.30 -17.69
C TRP A 103 -9.00 3.26 -17.13
N ARG A 104 -10.15 3.30 -17.78
CA ARG A 104 -11.29 4.06 -17.29
C ARG A 104 -12.32 3.11 -16.70
N GLY A 105 -12.86 3.49 -15.54
CA GLY A 105 -14.06 2.92 -14.97
C GLY A 105 -15.12 4.00 -14.76
N PRO A 106 -16.26 3.65 -14.18
CA PRO A 106 -17.33 4.62 -13.92
C PRO A 106 -16.89 5.69 -12.93
N GLY A 107 -16.64 6.90 -13.42
CA GLY A 107 -16.25 8.04 -12.60
C GLY A 107 -14.80 8.08 -12.15
N PHE A 108 -13.94 7.23 -12.72
CA PHE A 108 -12.52 7.22 -12.33
C PHE A 108 -11.60 6.76 -13.46
N ILE A 109 -10.33 7.10 -13.29
CA ILE A 109 -9.21 6.55 -14.06
C ILE A 109 -8.36 5.75 -13.08
N VAL A 110 -7.86 4.60 -13.48
CA VAL A 110 -7.12 3.68 -12.60
C VAL A 110 -5.81 3.25 -13.22
N CYS A 111 -4.78 3.15 -12.37
CA CYS A 111 -3.49 2.54 -12.68
C CYS A 111 -3.20 1.42 -11.70
N ASN A 112 -2.49 0.39 -12.13
CA ASN A 112 -1.88 -0.54 -11.22
C ASN A 112 -0.62 0.07 -10.61
N ALA A 113 -0.29 -0.37 -9.40
CA ALA A 113 0.86 0.12 -8.66
C ALA A 113 1.49 -1.01 -7.86
N MET A 114 2.68 -0.78 -7.34
CA MET A 114 3.30 -1.70 -6.38
C MET A 114 3.96 -0.91 -5.26
N ASP A 115 3.96 -1.49 -4.06
CA ASP A 115 4.64 -0.94 -2.90
C ASP A 115 6.13 -1.37 -2.89
N PRO A 116 6.93 -0.89 -1.92
CA PRO A 116 8.36 -1.22 -1.88
C PRO A 116 8.70 -2.70 -1.70
N GLU A 117 7.73 -3.53 -1.31
CA GLU A 117 7.92 -4.98 -1.22
C GLU A 117 7.25 -5.74 -2.36
N GLY A 118 6.78 -5.02 -3.39
CA GLY A 118 6.23 -5.60 -4.61
C GLY A 118 4.76 -5.99 -4.53
N ASN A 119 4.04 -5.63 -3.47
CA ASN A 119 2.60 -5.90 -3.42
C ASN A 119 1.89 -5.05 -4.45
N VAL A 120 1.09 -5.68 -5.30
CA VAL A 120 0.36 -4.99 -6.38
C VAL A 120 -0.99 -4.52 -5.87
N PHE A 121 -1.28 -3.26 -6.13
CA PHE A 121 -2.56 -2.63 -5.80
C PHE A 121 -2.94 -1.66 -6.91
N GLN A 122 -4.04 -0.97 -6.74
CA GLN A 122 -4.46 0.05 -7.70
C GLN A 122 -4.60 1.41 -7.02
N VAL A 123 -4.36 2.46 -7.79
CA VAL A 123 -4.71 3.83 -7.42
C VAL A 123 -5.71 4.36 -8.44
N ARG A 124 -6.72 5.06 -7.96
CA ARG A 124 -7.79 5.64 -8.76
C ARG A 124 -7.84 7.15 -8.55
N GLU A 125 -8.11 7.85 -9.63
CA GLU A 125 -8.34 9.30 -9.62
C GLU A 125 -9.77 9.56 -10.08
N PRO A 126 -10.53 10.46 -9.41
CA PRO A 126 -11.85 10.84 -9.91
C PRO A 126 -11.75 11.44 -11.32
N ALA A 127 -12.58 10.96 -12.20
CA ALA A 127 -12.62 11.45 -13.59
C ALA A 127 -13.58 12.60 -13.76
#